data_b9400fccc71cefe4f5185e4c5684837a
#
_entry.id   b9400fccc71cefe4f5185e4c5684837a
#
_cell.length_a   1.000
_cell.length_b   1.000
_cell.length_c   1.000
_cell.angle_alpha   90.00
_cell.angle_beta   90.00
_cell.angle_gamma   90.00
#
_symmetry.space_group_name_H-M   'P 1'
#
loop_
_entity.id
_entity.type
_entity.pdbx_description
1 polymer ?
#
loop_
_entity_poly.entity_id
_entity_poly.type
_entity_poly.pdbx_seq_one_letter_code
_entity_poly.pdbx_strand_id
1 'polypeptide(L)'
;MAAGIEDEPALSGTPHAWSAGDDAIGDEPALSESPAAVRDKACRDAAVREMWANRAHAIGVADFFWLCVASGAFAVICALVKGVLGFGLLAVCVGAPVVEEMAKVVLPMMWLEKVPWRFRSAGTIALACLASALVFATIENLLYFNVYIPEDKYSDEIIWFRLIVCTSVHLICTMTSAFGLVRAWREARDGACGFCPAAVTPYLVVAMVMHGIYNAFASLVIIWQKA
;
A
#
# COMPACT_ATOMS: atom_id res chain seq x y z
N MET A 1 0.27 34.29 -52.52
CA MET A 1 -0.97 33.69 -51.95
C MET A 1 -0.87 33.83 -50.44
N ALA A 2 -1.53 34.83 -49.89
CA ALA A 2 -1.58 35.11 -48.46
C ALA A 2 -2.89 34.52 -47.92
N ALA A 3 -2.82 33.63 -46.92
CA ALA A 3 -3.95 33.12 -46.22
C ALA A 3 -4.11 33.88 -44.89
N GLY A 4 -5.31 34.40 -44.68
CA GLY A 4 -5.66 35.29 -43.58
C GLY A 4 -5.65 34.62 -42.22
N ILE A 5 -5.30 35.43 -41.25
CA ILE A 5 -5.41 35.15 -39.80
C ILE A 5 -6.78 35.70 -39.40
N GLU A 6 -7.65 34.79 -38.94
CA GLU A 6 -8.95 35.15 -38.37
C GLU A 6 -8.76 35.58 -36.90
N ASP A 7 -9.33 36.75 -36.56
CA ASP A 7 -9.29 37.38 -35.26
C ASP A 7 -10.15 36.59 -34.25
N GLU A 8 -9.57 36.14 -33.10
CA GLU A 8 -10.33 35.68 -31.94
C GLU A 8 -10.92 36.87 -31.18
N PRO A 9 -12.20 36.79 -30.77
CA PRO A 9 -12.81 37.83 -29.95
C PRO A 9 -12.38 37.76 -28.47
N ALA A 10 -11.88 38.90 -27.99
CA ALA A 10 -11.51 39.12 -26.60
C ALA A 10 -12.71 38.95 -25.66
N LEU A 11 -12.65 37.93 -24.75
CA LEU A 11 -13.56 37.78 -23.65
C LEU A 11 -13.17 38.75 -22.51
N SER A 12 -13.85 39.90 -22.44
CA SER A 12 -13.84 40.81 -21.30
C SER A 12 -14.77 40.25 -20.21
N GLY A 13 -14.22 39.48 -19.28
CA GLY A 13 -14.92 39.03 -18.07
C GLY A 13 -14.53 39.90 -16.87
N THR A 14 -15.44 40.74 -16.41
CA THR A 14 -15.33 41.47 -15.13
C THR A 14 -15.22 40.49 -13.96
N PRO A 15 -14.39 40.77 -12.94
CA PRO A 15 -14.31 39.91 -11.76
C PRO A 15 -15.59 40.12 -10.91
N HIS A 16 -16.36 39.04 -10.80
CA HIS A 16 -17.46 38.99 -9.84
C HIS A 16 -16.90 39.01 -8.41
N ALA A 17 -17.26 40.07 -7.68
CA ALA A 17 -17.04 40.17 -6.25
C ALA A 17 -17.78 39.03 -5.54
N TRP A 18 -17.05 38.23 -4.77
CA TRP A 18 -17.62 37.25 -3.85
C TRP A 18 -18.29 38.03 -2.70
N SER A 19 -19.61 38.08 -2.68
CA SER A 19 -20.36 38.47 -1.49
C SER A 19 -20.37 37.25 -0.56
N ALA A 20 -19.86 37.43 0.66
CA ALA A 20 -20.06 36.51 1.76
C ALA A 20 -21.54 36.52 2.13
N GLY A 21 -22.33 35.67 1.51
CA GLY A 21 -23.67 35.36 1.92
C GLY A 21 -23.64 34.17 2.87
N ASP A 22 -24.24 34.34 4.06
CA ASP A 22 -24.52 33.30 5.03
C ASP A 22 -25.48 32.26 4.39
N ASP A 23 -24.92 31.31 3.65
CA ASP A 23 -25.67 30.15 3.21
C ASP A 23 -25.69 29.15 4.36
N ALA A 24 -26.78 29.18 5.12
CA ALA A 24 -27.18 28.07 5.94
C ALA A 24 -27.13 26.81 5.03
N ILE A 25 -26.16 25.89 5.33
CA ILE A 25 -26.12 24.57 4.75
C ILE A 25 -27.40 23.88 5.20
N GLY A 26 -28.47 24.03 4.40
CA GLY A 26 -29.67 23.24 4.55
C GLY A 26 -29.26 21.79 4.33
N ASP A 27 -29.57 20.92 5.31
CA ASP A 27 -29.50 19.47 5.14
C ASP A 27 -30.32 19.11 3.91
N GLU A 28 -29.67 18.98 2.76
CA GLU A 28 -30.30 18.37 1.60
C GLU A 28 -30.72 16.96 2.01
N PRO A 29 -32.01 16.64 1.97
CA PRO A 29 -32.44 15.28 2.28
C PRO A 29 -31.72 14.35 1.31
N ALA A 30 -30.95 13.40 1.85
CA ALA A 30 -30.25 12.38 1.07
C ALA A 30 -31.24 11.87 0.02
N LEU A 31 -30.97 12.12 -1.26
CA LEU A 31 -31.80 11.71 -2.38
C LEU A 31 -32.05 10.22 -2.24
N SER A 32 -33.26 9.84 -1.82
CA SER A 32 -33.64 8.45 -1.67
C SER A 32 -33.47 7.80 -3.05
N GLU A 33 -32.56 6.83 -3.16
CA GLU A 33 -32.36 6.09 -4.41
C GLU A 33 -33.71 5.59 -4.90
N SER A 34 -34.00 5.75 -6.19
CA SER A 34 -35.25 5.27 -6.75
C SER A 34 -35.37 3.74 -6.57
N PRO A 35 -36.58 3.19 -6.38
CA PRO A 35 -36.75 1.74 -6.24
C PRO A 35 -36.17 0.94 -7.41
N ALA A 36 -36.07 1.53 -8.60
CA ALA A 36 -35.44 0.95 -9.77
C ALA A 36 -33.92 0.89 -9.60
N ALA A 37 -33.28 1.95 -9.12
CA ALA A 37 -31.85 1.99 -8.86
C ALA A 37 -31.42 0.99 -7.78
N VAL A 38 -32.21 0.86 -6.71
CA VAL A 38 -31.99 -0.13 -5.65
C VAL A 38 -32.07 -1.56 -6.20
N ARG A 39 -33.07 -1.84 -7.05
CA ARG A 39 -33.23 -3.16 -7.66
C ARG A 39 -32.12 -3.49 -8.65
N ASP A 40 -31.68 -2.53 -9.47
CA ASP A 40 -30.57 -2.72 -10.40
C ASP A 40 -29.25 -2.95 -9.67
N LYS A 41 -29.03 -2.27 -8.55
CA LYS A 41 -27.88 -2.51 -7.68
C LYS A 41 -27.92 -3.93 -7.09
N ALA A 42 -29.05 -4.35 -6.54
CA ALA A 42 -29.20 -5.68 -5.98
C ALA A 42 -28.98 -6.80 -7.03
N CYS A 43 -29.42 -6.58 -8.27
CA CYS A 43 -29.18 -7.51 -9.39
C CYS A 43 -27.69 -7.59 -9.75
N ARG A 44 -26.99 -6.45 -9.83
CA ARG A 44 -25.55 -6.41 -10.09
C ARG A 44 -24.78 -7.11 -8.97
N ASP A 45 -25.11 -6.84 -7.72
CA ASP A 45 -24.47 -7.44 -6.55
C ASP A 45 -24.69 -8.96 -6.50
N ALA A 46 -25.87 -9.44 -6.90
CA ALA A 46 -26.15 -10.86 -7.00
C ALA A 46 -25.31 -11.52 -8.10
N ALA A 47 -25.22 -10.91 -9.29
CA ALA A 47 -24.43 -11.42 -10.41
C ALA A 47 -22.93 -11.46 -10.06
N VAL A 48 -22.41 -10.46 -9.35
CA VAL A 48 -21.01 -10.44 -8.87
C VAL A 48 -20.79 -11.58 -7.87
N ARG A 49 -21.69 -11.77 -6.89
CA ARG A 49 -21.59 -12.88 -5.91
C ARG A 49 -21.60 -14.25 -6.59
N GLU A 50 -22.49 -14.42 -7.58
CA GLU A 50 -22.56 -15.67 -8.36
C GLU A 50 -21.27 -15.91 -9.16
N MET A 51 -20.74 -14.87 -9.81
CA MET A 51 -19.46 -14.94 -10.51
C MET A 51 -18.31 -15.35 -9.57
N TRP A 52 -18.27 -14.81 -8.35
CA TRP A 52 -17.28 -15.20 -7.35
C TRP A 52 -17.44 -16.64 -6.89
N ALA A 53 -18.68 -17.09 -6.65
CA ALA A 53 -18.98 -18.46 -6.26
C ALA A 53 -18.57 -19.47 -7.36
N ASN A 54 -18.85 -19.17 -8.61
CA ASN A 54 -18.56 -20.03 -9.75
C ASN A 54 -17.07 -20.08 -10.12
N ARG A 55 -16.29 -19.04 -9.78
CA ARG A 55 -14.85 -18.94 -10.03
C ARG A 55 -13.97 -19.32 -8.83
N ALA A 56 -14.57 -19.74 -7.72
CA ALA A 56 -13.90 -19.95 -6.44
C ALA A 56 -13.01 -21.22 -6.42
N HIS A 57 -12.03 -21.29 -7.32
CA HIS A 57 -10.86 -22.13 -7.04
C HIS A 57 -9.94 -21.35 -6.10
N ALA A 58 -9.78 -21.85 -4.87
CA ALA A 58 -8.83 -21.25 -3.92
C ALA A 58 -7.44 -21.18 -4.54
N ILE A 59 -6.67 -20.20 -4.09
CA ILE A 59 -5.25 -20.17 -4.36
C ILE A 59 -4.62 -21.50 -3.90
N GLY A 60 -3.89 -22.16 -4.80
CA GLY A 60 -3.18 -23.38 -4.47
C GLY A 60 -2.06 -23.11 -3.44
N VAL A 61 -1.70 -24.10 -2.65
CA VAL A 61 -0.62 -23.98 -1.64
C VAL A 61 0.68 -23.54 -2.31
N ALA A 62 1.01 -24.09 -3.47
CA ALA A 62 2.22 -23.74 -4.22
C ALA A 62 2.16 -22.29 -4.73
N ASP A 63 1.04 -21.84 -5.32
CA ASP A 63 0.86 -20.49 -5.79
C ASP A 63 0.97 -19.48 -4.63
N PHE A 64 0.36 -19.83 -3.49
CA PHE A 64 0.44 -19.02 -2.28
C PHE A 64 1.87 -18.90 -1.75
N PHE A 65 2.58 -20.01 -1.67
CA PHE A 65 3.98 -20.04 -1.24
C PHE A 65 4.84 -19.14 -2.16
N TRP A 66 4.71 -19.31 -3.47
CA TRP A 66 5.48 -18.50 -4.41
C TRP A 66 5.09 -17.03 -4.38
N LEU A 67 3.82 -16.71 -4.17
CA LEU A 67 3.38 -15.32 -3.98
C LEU A 67 4.09 -14.69 -2.78
N CYS A 68 4.15 -15.38 -1.65
CA CYS A 68 4.81 -14.87 -0.43
C CYS A 68 6.32 -14.68 -0.63
N VAL A 69 7.00 -15.70 -1.16
CA VAL A 69 8.45 -15.66 -1.38
C VAL A 69 8.84 -14.61 -2.41
N ALA A 70 8.15 -14.57 -3.56
CA ALA A 70 8.42 -13.61 -4.61
C ALA A 70 8.17 -12.17 -4.15
N SER A 71 7.12 -11.95 -3.35
CA SER A 71 6.79 -10.62 -2.82
C SER A 71 7.87 -10.08 -1.90
N GLY A 72 8.33 -10.89 -0.94
CA GLY A 72 9.41 -10.52 -0.03
C GLY A 72 10.75 -10.32 -0.74
N ALA A 73 11.11 -11.23 -1.64
CA ALA A 73 12.35 -11.13 -2.43
C ALA A 73 12.34 -9.92 -3.36
N PHE A 74 11.20 -9.63 -4.01
CA PHE A 74 11.03 -8.45 -4.84
C PHE A 74 11.23 -7.16 -4.05
N ALA A 75 10.69 -7.10 -2.83
CA ALA A 75 10.86 -5.95 -1.96
C ALA A 75 12.35 -5.72 -1.60
N VAL A 76 13.12 -6.80 -1.35
CA VAL A 76 14.58 -6.68 -1.12
C VAL A 76 15.29 -6.14 -2.35
N ILE A 77 14.98 -6.61 -3.55
CA ILE A 77 15.58 -6.10 -4.79
C ILE A 77 15.31 -4.60 -4.93
N CYS A 78 14.08 -4.16 -4.70
CA CYS A 78 13.73 -2.74 -4.73
C CYS A 78 14.51 -1.91 -3.69
N ALA A 79 14.68 -2.46 -2.48
CA ALA A 79 15.44 -1.81 -1.42
C ALA A 79 16.94 -1.70 -1.77
N LEU A 80 17.54 -2.72 -2.37
CA LEU A 80 18.94 -2.71 -2.83
C LEU A 80 19.16 -1.68 -3.95
N VAL A 81 18.29 -1.64 -4.96
CA VAL A 81 18.37 -0.67 -6.05
C VAL A 81 18.32 0.77 -5.51
N LYS A 82 17.44 1.04 -4.55
CA LYS A 82 17.36 2.33 -3.87
C LYS A 82 18.66 2.67 -3.12
N GLY A 83 19.28 1.71 -2.45
CA GLY A 83 20.53 1.90 -1.71
C GLY A 83 21.68 2.41 -2.59
N VAL A 84 21.70 2.02 -3.85
CA VAL A 84 22.70 2.49 -4.84
C VAL A 84 22.51 3.96 -5.21
N LEU A 85 21.30 4.51 -5.11
CA LEU A 85 20.98 5.88 -5.49
C LEU A 85 21.39 6.96 -4.46
N GLY A 86 21.82 6.60 -3.28
CA GLY A 86 22.57 7.39 -2.30
C GLY A 86 22.02 8.79 -1.95
N PHE A 87 20.96 8.87 -1.11
CA PHE A 87 20.44 10.15 -0.60
C PHE A 87 20.62 10.33 0.93
N GLY A 88 21.59 9.63 1.53
CA GLY A 88 21.91 9.77 2.96
C GLY A 88 20.69 9.51 3.88
N LEU A 89 20.53 10.33 4.92
CA LEU A 89 19.46 10.16 5.93
C LEU A 89 18.05 10.23 5.33
N LEU A 90 17.83 11.06 4.32
CA LEU A 90 16.53 11.16 3.62
C LEU A 90 16.19 9.84 2.93
N ALA A 91 17.17 9.17 2.32
CA ALA A 91 16.93 7.87 1.69
C ALA A 91 16.53 6.81 2.74
N VAL A 92 17.12 6.85 3.91
CA VAL A 92 16.84 5.88 5.00
C VAL A 92 15.47 6.13 5.63
N CYS A 93 15.15 7.40 5.95
CA CYS A 93 13.95 7.74 6.71
C CYS A 93 12.69 7.89 5.85
N VAL A 94 12.82 8.17 4.56
CA VAL A 94 11.68 8.38 3.66
C VAL A 94 11.72 7.42 2.48
N GLY A 95 12.80 7.40 1.72
CA GLY A 95 12.91 6.59 0.51
C GLY A 95 12.80 5.09 0.77
N ALA A 96 13.44 4.59 1.81
CA ALA A 96 13.38 3.19 2.19
C ALA A 96 11.96 2.75 2.56
N PRO A 97 11.31 3.39 3.53
CA PRO A 97 9.94 3.04 3.91
C PRO A 97 8.96 3.04 2.74
N VAL A 98 9.05 4.05 1.86
CA VAL A 98 8.17 4.14 0.70
C VAL A 98 8.36 2.95 -0.23
N VAL A 99 9.59 2.66 -0.63
CA VAL A 99 9.88 1.58 -1.59
C VAL A 99 9.57 0.21 -0.98
N GLU A 100 9.98 0.00 0.27
CA GLU A 100 9.87 -1.31 0.93
C GLU A 100 8.42 -1.68 1.25
N GLU A 101 7.64 -0.74 1.83
CA GLU A 101 6.25 -1.03 2.16
C GLU A 101 5.39 -1.22 0.91
N MET A 102 5.62 -0.45 -0.16
CA MET A 102 4.97 -0.70 -1.44
C MET A 102 5.34 -2.07 -2.02
N ALA A 103 6.60 -2.38 -2.07
CA ALA A 103 7.09 -3.58 -2.73
C ALA A 103 6.65 -4.88 -2.02
N LYS A 104 6.53 -4.88 -0.68
CA LYS A 104 6.03 -6.02 0.10
C LYS A 104 4.58 -6.38 -0.22
N VAL A 105 3.75 -5.40 -0.62
CA VAL A 105 2.32 -5.62 -0.85
C VAL A 105 1.92 -5.58 -2.33
N VAL A 106 2.81 -5.15 -3.22
CA VAL A 106 2.48 -4.96 -4.65
C VAL A 106 2.03 -6.26 -5.32
N LEU A 107 2.71 -7.39 -5.06
CA LEU A 107 2.31 -8.66 -5.67
C LEU A 107 0.98 -9.20 -5.10
N PRO A 108 0.74 -9.23 -3.78
CA PRO A 108 -0.60 -9.50 -3.23
C PRO A 108 -1.67 -8.58 -3.81
N MET A 109 -1.39 -7.29 -3.96
CA MET A 109 -2.31 -6.30 -4.53
C MET A 109 -2.63 -6.60 -6.00
N MET A 110 -1.63 -6.90 -6.82
CA MET A 110 -1.82 -7.28 -8.22
C MET A 110 -2.65 -8.56 -8.38
N TRP A 111 -2.47 -9.53 -7.48
CA TRP A 111 -3.28 -10.73 -7.47
C TRP A 111 -4.72 -10.45 -7.07
N LEU A 112 -4.94 -9.59 -6.07
CA LEU A 112 -6.26 -9.15 -5.68
C LEU A 112 -6.98 -8.37 -6.79
N GLU A 113 -6.25 -7.59 -7.56
CA GLU A 113 -6.79 -6.86 -8.71
C GLU A 113 -7.21 -7.81 -9.84
N LYS A 114 -6.37 -8.80 -10.15
CA LYS A 114 -6.60 -9.70 -11.30
C LYS A 114 -7.51 -10.88 -11.00
N VAL A 115 -7.38 -11.46 -9.80
CA VAL A 115 -8.06 -12.70 -9.41
C VAL A 115 -8.53 -12.66 -7.95
N PRO A 116 -9.34 -11.65 -7.56
CA PRO A 116 -9.73 -11.44 -6.16
C PRO A 116 -10.49 -12.64 -5.56
N TRP A 117 -11.20 -13.40 -6.38
CA TRP A 117 -11.95 -14.60 -5.99
C TRP A 117 -11.09 -15.77 -5.51
N ARG A 118 -9.78 -15.78 -5.80
CA ARG A 118 -8.86 -16.81 -5.29
C ARG A 118 -8.59 -16.67 -3.79
N PHE A 119 -8.75 -15.47 -3.24
CA PHE A 119 -8.62 -15.24 -1.80
C PHE A 119 -9.96 -15.49 -1.10
N ARG A 120 -10.06 -16.60 -0.37
CA ARG A 120 -11.31 -17.00 0.28
C ARG A 120 -11.64 -16.24 1.55
N SER A 121 -10.65 -15.64 2.20
CA SER A 121 -10.83 -14.95 3.47
C SER A 121 -9.85 -13.79 3.64
N ALA A 122 -10.23 -12.85 4.49
CA ALA A 122 -9.34 -11.79 4.96
C ALA A 122 -8.04 -12.35 5.58
N GLY A 123 -8.14 -13.49 6.27
CA GLY A 123 -6.99 -14.16 6.87
C GLY A 123 -5.96 -14.63 5.83
N THR A 124 -6.40 -15.10 4.66
CA THR A 124 -5.48 -15.50 3.57
C THR A 124 -4.69 -14.31 3.04
N ILE A 125 -5.35 -13.15 2.90
CA ILE A 125 -4.69 -11.91 2.46
C ILE A 125 -3.68 -11.44 3.52
N ALA A 126 -4.10 -11.38 4.77
CA ALA A 126 -3.25 -11.00 5.88
C ALA A 126 -2.02 -11.93 6.01
N LEU A 127 -2.24 -13.23 5.86
CA LEU A 127 -1.16 -14.23 5.92
C LEU A 127 -0.17 -14.06 4.75
N ALA A 128 -0.65 -13.75 3.53
CA ALA A 128 0.23 -13.48 2.40
C ALA A 128 1.12 -12.26 2.65
N CYS A 129 0.56 -11.18 3.18
CA CYS A 129 1.30 -9.98 3.54
C CYS A 129 2.30 -10.24 4.68
N LEU A 130 1.88 -10.95 5.72
CA LEU A 130 2.72 -11.31 6.86
C LEU A 130 3.92 -12.16 6.41
N ALA A 131 3.67 -13.17 5.59
CA ALA A 131 4.72 -14.04 5.05
C ALA A 131 5.69 -13.26 4.15
N SER A 132 5.18 -12.35 3.30
CA SER A 132 6.02 -11.45 2.49
C SER A 132 6.94 -10.59 3.36
N ALA A 133 6.39 -9.99 4.43
CA ALA A 133 7.17 -9.18 5.37
C ALA A 133 8.24 -10.01 6.11
N LEU A 134 7.90 -11.24 6.48
CA LEU A 134 8.85 -12.14 7.15
C LEU A 134 9.99 -12.56 6.22
N VAL A 135 9.68 -12.90 4.96
CA VAL A 135 10.71 -13.20 3.93
C VAL A 135 11.60 -11.98 3.72
N PHE A 136 11.01 -10.79 3.57
CA PHE A 136 11.77 -9.55 3.44
C PHE A 136 12.71 -9.33 4.63
N ALA A 137 12.18 -9.33 5.86
CA ALA A 137 12.95 -9.08 7.07
C ALA A 137 14.08 -10.13 7.26
N THR A 138 13.81 -11.39 6.90
CA THR A 138 14.83 -12.45 6.96
C THR A 138 15.99 -12.16 6.01
N ILE A 139 15.69 -11.85 4.74
CA ILE A 139 16.74 -11.56 3.75
C ILE A 139 17.48 -10.27 4.13
N GLU A 140 16.77 -9.24 4.58
CA GLU A 140 17.38 -8.00 5.03
C GLU A 140 18.32 -8.23 6.21
N ASN A 141 17.92 -9.00 7.22
CA ASN A 141 18.78 -9.34 8.35
C ASN A 141 20.02 -10.13 7.91
N LEU A 142 19.88 -11.07 6.97
CA LEU A 142 21.02 -11.78 6.38
C LEU A 142 21.98 -10.82 5.68
N LEU A 143 21.49 -9.83 4.94
CA LEU A 143 22.33 -8.81 4.31
C LEU A 143 23.03 -7.95 5.36
N TYR A 144 22.34 -7.56 6.44
CA TYR A 144 22.99 -6.82 7.51
C TYR A 144 24.12 -7.59 8.16
N PHE A 145 23.90 -8.87 8.49
CA PHE A 145 24.92 -9.68 9.16
C PHE A 145 26.08 -10.13 8.25
N ASN A 146 25.87 -10.25 6.95
CA ASN A 146 26.91 -10.75 6.06
C ASN A 146 27.58 -9.67 5.19
N VAL A 147 26.96 -8.46 5.09
CA VAL A 147 27.41 -7.42 4.15
C VAL A 147 27.64 -6.07 4.82
N TYR A 148 26.70 -5.64 5.70
CA TYR A 148 26.72 -4.24 6.19
C TYR A 148 27.38 -4.06 7.55
N ILE A 149 27.34 -5.05 8.42
CA ILE A 149 27.94 -4.99 9.75
C ILE A 149 29.26 -5.77 9.71
N PRO A 150 30.41 -5.15 10.02
CA PRO A 150 31.68 -5.86 10.18
C PRO A 150 31.61 -6.88 11.33
N GLU A 151 32.26 -8.02 11.19
CA GLU A 151 32.22 -9.11 12.19
C GLU A 151 32.68 -8.69 13.57
N ASP A 152 33.69 -7.79 13.64
CA ASP A 152 34.22 -7.23 14.87
C ASP A 152 33.25 -6.33 15.65
N LYS A 153 32.11 -5.98 15.04
CA LYS A 153 31.03 -5.15 15.61
C LYS A 153 29.77 -5.94 15.96
N TYR A 154 29.79 -7.26 15.83
CA TYR A 154 28.69 -8.06 16.31
C TYR A 154 28.64 -8.04 17.83
N SER A 155 27.47 -7.66 18.36
CA SER A 155 27.13 -7.89 19.76
C SER A 155 25.76 -8.56 19.85
N ASP A 156 25.52 -9.25 20.95
CA ASP A 156 24.23 -9.91 21.17
C ASP A 156 23.06 -8.90 21.10
N GLU A 157 23.27 -7.67 21.56
CA GLU A 157 22.28 -6.60 21.53
C GLU A 157 21.90 -6.22 20.09
N ILE A 158 22.88 -6.11 19.19
CA ILE A 158 22.64 -5.81 17.77
C ILE A 158 21.89 -6.96 17.12
N ILE A 159 22.27 -8.20 17.41
CA ILE A 159 21.61 -9.39 16.86
C ILE A 159 20.15 -9.42 17.32
N TRP A 160 19.89 -9.30 18.61
CA TRP A 160 18.53 -9.29 19.17
C TRP A 160 17.71 -8.11 18.67
N PHE A 161 18.30 -6.92 18.59
CA PHE A 161 17.63 -5.75 18.05
C PHE A 161 17.17 -5.98 16.60
N ARG A 162 18.03 -6.50 15.74
CA ARG A 162 17.70 -6.81 14.36
C ARG A 162 16.62 -7.89 14.24
N LEU A 163 16.81 -9.01 14.94
CA LEU A 163 15.90 -10.15 14.83
C LEU A 163 14.52 -9.90 15.44
N ILE A 164 14.43 -9.14 16.53
CA ILE A 164 13.15 -8.90 17.20
C ILE A 164 12.57 -7.55 16.79
N VAL A 165 13.28 -6.44 17.06
CA VAL A 165 12.68 -5.11 16.90
C VAL A 165 12.49 -4.77 15.43
N CYS A 166 13.53 -4.88 14.59
CA CYS A 166 13.42 -4.56 13.16
C CYS A 166 12.40 -5.46 12.46
N THR A 167 12.46 -6.78 12.72
CA THR A 167 11.49 -7.72 12.14
C THR A 167 10.07 -7.38 12.57
N SER A 168 9.83 -7.07 13.85
CA SER A 168 8.50 -6.68 14.34
C SER A 168 7.97 -5.41 13.66
N VAL A 169 8.82 -4.42 13.43
CA VAL A 169 8.43 -3.20 12.71
C VAL A 169 7.97 -3.53 11.29
N HIS A 170 8.73 -4.34 10.55
CA HIS A 170 8.31 -4.75 9.20
C HIS A 170 6.96 -5.48 9.22
N LEU A 171 6.76 -6.41 10.17
CA LEU A 171 5.50 -7.14 10.32
C LEU A 171 4.33 -6.21 10.61
N ILE A 172 4.48 -5.28 11.57
CA ILE A 172 3.43 -4.34 11.97
C ILE A 172 3.08 -3.39 10.81
N CYS A 173 4.08 -2.81 10.16
CA CYS A 173 3.87 -1.91 9.02
C CYS A 173 3.17 -2.62 7.87
N THR A 174 3.63 -3.82 7.49
CA THR A 174 3.00 -4.57 6.40
C THR A 174 1.60 -5.05 6.78
N MET A 175 1.34 -5.41 8.04
CA MET A 175 -0.02 -5.74 8.50
C MET A 175 -0.95 -4.54 8.46
N THR A 176 -0.45 -3.33 8.72
CA THR A 176 -1.23 -2.09 8.53
C THR A 176 -1.67 -1.95 7.07
N SER A 177 -0.76 -2.16 6.11
CA SER A 177 -1.10 -2.18 4.68
C SER A 177 -2.08 -3.30 4.31
N ALA A 178 -1.98 -4.47 4.95
CA ALA A 178 -2.88 -5.60 4.75
C ALA A 178 -4.33 -5.29 5.12
N PHE A 179 -4.58 -4.45 6.14
CA PHE A 179 -5.95 -3.98 6.44
C PHE A 179 -6.56 -3.22 5.27
N GLY A 180 -5.78 -2.40 4.58
CA GLY A 180 -6.22 -1.72 3.36
C GLY A 180 -6.57 -2.71 2.24
N LEU A 181 -5.72 -3.72 2.01
CA LEU A 181 -5.98 -4.77 1.02
C LEU A 181 -7.25 -5.58 1.34
N VAL A 182 -7.44 -5.95 2.61
CA VAL A 182 -8.64 -6.65 3.09
C VAL A 182 -9.89 -5.80 2.88
N ARG A 183 -9.81 -4.49 3.17
CA ARG A 183 -10.91 -3.56 2.95
C ARG A 183 -11.27 -3.49 1.46
N ALA A 184 -10.32 -3.22 0.58
CA ALA A 184 -10.53 -3.15 -0.86
C ALA A 184 -11.08 -4.48 -1.43
N TRP A 185 -10.60 -5.62 -0.92
CA TRP A 185 -11.10 -6.94 -1.29
C TRP A 185 -12.55 -7.16 -0.85
N ARG A 186 -12.94 -6.74 0.37
CA ARG A 186 -14.32 -6.83 0.84
C ARG A 186 -15.27 -5.98 0.00
N GLU A 187 -14.88 -4.74 -0.30
CA GLU A 187 -15.63 -3.83 -1.15
C GLU A 187 -15.85 -4.43 -2.54
N ALA A 188 -14.81 -5.03 -3.14
CA ALA A 188 -14.93 -5.72 -4.42
C ALA A 188 -15.83 -6.96 -4.34
N ARG A 189 -15.72 -7.78 -3.28
CA ARG A 189 -16.51 -8.99 -3.06
C ARG A 189 -17.99 -8.67 -2.87
N ASP A 190 -18.28 -7.61 -2.13
CA ASP A 190 -19.66 -7.23 -1.79
C ASP A 190 -20.34 -6.46 -2.95
N GLY A 191 -19.65 -6.30 -4.09
CA GLY A 191 -20.23 -5.73 -5.32
C GLY A 191 -20.29 -4.21 -5.35
N ALA A 192 -19.68 -3.52 -4.37
CA ALA A 192 -19.71 -2.07 -4.28
C ALA A 192 -18.94 -1.40 -5.45
N CYS A 193 -17.81 -1.98 -5.81
CA CYS A 193 -16.98 -1.60 -6.98
C CYS A 193 -16.04 -2.76 -7.32
N GLY A 194 -15.31 -2.67 -8.43
CA GLY A 194 -14.14 -3.55 -8.65
C GLY A 194 -13.07 -3.31 -7.60
N PHE A 195 -12.05 -4.17 -7.53
CA PHE A 195 -10.91 -3.95 -6.63
C PHE A 195 -10.30 -2.57 -6.90
N CYS A 196 -10.26 -1.73 -5.86
CA CYS A 196 -9.79 -0.35 -5.96
C CYS A 196 -8.48 -0.19 -5.17
N PRO A 197 -7.32 -0.11 -5.83
CA PRO A 197 -6.03 0.09 -5.16
C PRO A 197 -5.97 1.37 -4.32
N ALA A 198 -6.73 2.41 -4.70
CA ALA A 198 -6.78 3.68 -3.95
C ALA A 198 -7.30 3.51 -2.52
N ALA A 199 -8.16 2.52 -2.26
CA ALA A 199 -8.63 2.20 -0.91
C ALA A 199 -7.50 1.70 0.02
N VAL A 200 -6.39 1.20 -0.56
CA VAL A 200 -5.20 0.74 0.18
C VAL A 200 -4.30 1.89 0.58
N THR A 201 -4.29 2.98 -0.19
CA THR A 201 -3.35 4.11 -0.06
C THR A 201 -3.26 4.68 1.36
N PRO A 202 -4.35 4.96 2.10
CA PRO A 202 -4.24 5.53 3.44
C PRO A 202 -3.47 4.61 4.41
N TYR A 203 -3.71 3.31 4.33
CA TYR A 203 -3.04 2.31 5.16
C TYR A 203 -1.56 2.18 4.81
N LEU A 204 -1.25 2.25 3.52
CA LEU A 204 0.11 2.20 3.01
C LEU A 204 0.91 3.43 3.47
N VAL A 205 0.31 4.63 3.40
CA VAL A 205 0.93 5.86 3.91
C VAL A 205 1.21 5.77 5.40
N VAL A 206 0.26 5.27 6.20
CA VAL A 206 0.47 5.06 7.64
C VAL A 206 1.63 4.08 7.88
N ALA A 207 1.69 2.97 7.16
CA ALA A 207 2.79 2.01 7.26
C ALA A 207 4.16 2.65 6.93
N MET A 208 4.23 3.43 5.85
CA MET A 208 5.45 4.16 5.45
C MET A 208 5.90 5.16 6.51
N VAL A 209 4.95 5.90 7.10
CA VAL A 209 5.24 6.89 8.15
C VAL A 209 5.75 6.19 9.42
N MET A 210 5.10 5.12 9.86
CA MET A 210 5.53 4.35 11.03
C MET A 210 6.94 3.78 10.83
N HIS A 211 7.20 3.20 9.68
CA HIS A 211 8.52 2.68 9.33
C HIS A 211 9.57 3.79 9.25
N GLY A 212 9.25 4.94 8.66
CA GLY A 212 10.14 6.10 8.57
C GLY A 212 10.51 6.69 9.92
N ILE A 213 9.54 6.79 10.86
CA ILE A 213 9.77 7.22 12.23
C ILE A 213 10.75 6.25 12.93
N TYR A 214 10.52 4.95 12.77
CA TYR A 214 11.44 3.95 13.33
C TYR A 214 12.86 4.10 12.77
N ASN A 215 13.03 4.25 11.45
CA ASN A 215 14.35 4.42 10.83
C ASN A 215 15.04 5.72 11.30
N ALA A 216 14.28 6.80 11.45
CA ALA A 216 14.80 8.07 12.00
C ALA A 216 15.29 7.89 13.43
N PHE A 217 14.50 7.23 14.29
CA PHE A 217 14.87 6.95 15.67
C PHE A 217 16.13 6.06 15.74
N ALA A 218 16.18 4.96 15.00
CA ALA A 218 17.33 4.07 14.95
C ALA A 218 18.60 4.80 14.47
N SER A 219 18.48 5.68 13.47
CA SER A 219 19.59 6.49 12.97
C SER A 219 20.10 7.48 14.01
N LEU A 220 19.22 8.13 14.77
CA LEU A 220 19.59 9.05 15.85
C LEU A 220 20.33 8.34 16.99
N VAL A 221 19.88 7.15 17.38
CA VAL A 221 20.58 6.35 18.40
C VAL A 221 22.01 6.01 17.96
N ILE A 222 22.19 5.60 16.70
CA ILE A 222 23.53 5.30 16.15
C ILE A 222 24.43 6.54 16.13
N ILE A 223 23.88 7.70 15.76
CA ILE A 223 24.64 8.97 15.75
C ILE A 223 25.06 9.34 17.18
N TRP A 224 24.14 9.25 18.14
CA TRP A 224 24.40 9.59 19.54
C TRP A 224 25.46 8.68 20.17
N GLN A 225 25.51 7.41 19.84
CA GLN A 225 26.54 6.47 20.34
C GLN A 225 27.96 6.75 19.81
N LYS A 226 28.06 7.52 18.70
CA LYS A 226 29.33 7.87 18.08
C LYS A 226 29.86 9.26 18.50
N ALA A 227 29.03 10.08 19.15
CA ALA A 227 29.34 11.40 19.63
C ALA A 227 29.95 11.35 21.05
#